data_ae7b436227fe9c7c08ce241d386e2bca
#
_entry.id   ae7b436227fe9c7c08ce241d386e2bca
#
_cell.length_a   1.000
_cell.length_b   1.000
_cell.length_c   1.000
_cell.angle_alpha   90.00
_cell.angle_beta   90.00
_cell.angle_gamma   90.00
#
_symmetry.space_group_name_H-M   'P 1'
#
loop_
_entity.id
_entity.type
_entity.pdbx_description
1 polymer ?
#
loop_
_entity_poly.entity_id
_entity_poly.type
_entity_poly.pdbx_seq_one_letter_code
_entity_poly.pdbx_strand_id
1 'polypeptide(L)'
;WYLDTIKSKNHIAIFHTSKREDGYGTNGVNGGVSLANPCMQKLDKIELYSLPEYNADPASAIPLKVVHFEYDYMLCSHYPQNIDLGSDDLGTGKLTLKKVYFTYGNSNKGMYSPYAFGYGTNPAFNMTAMDRWGNYKASSSYYGSVASDPLRNSDFPYVGFDQTAADYSASAWLMDTIHLPSGGRIEVAYESDDYAFVQHKKAQNMFKIIGVESVEEQTIETDETRSYLLGKGSHPDTTNMKVYFELIPHPDGGYYDDIDEYVTAGDTVYFRALMEFGACNYDFVPGYAQVAP
;
A
#
# COMPACT_ATOMS: atom_id res chain seq x y z
N TRP A 1 -11.10 14.52 21.46
CA TRP A 1 -12.21 14.13 22.32
C TRP A 1 -12.38 12.62 22.26
N TYR A 2 -12.57 11.98 23.44
CA TYR A 2 -12.86 10.56 23.56
C TYR A 2 -14.24 10.41 24.19
N LEU A 3 -15.01 9.46 23.70
CA LEU A 3 -16.30 9.12 24.28
C LEU A 3 -16.06 8.30 25.55
N ASP A 4 -16.63 8.72 26.67
CA ASP A 4 -16.51 8.04 27.95
C ASP A 4 -17.81 7.38 28.40
N THR A 5 -18.97 7.94 28.03
CA THR A 5 -20.25 7.45 28.52
C THR A 5 -21.40 7.71 27.55
N ILE A 6 -22.27 6.71 27.36
CA ILE A 6 -23.54 6.85 26.66
C ILE A 6 -24.65 6.46 27.64
N LYS A 7 -25.64 7.34 27.83
CA LYS A 7 -26.83 7.06 28.65
C LYS A 7 -28.09 6.98 27.80
N SER A 8 -28.89 5.95 28.04
CA SER A 8 -30.25 5.81 27.56
C SER A 8 -31.24 5.87 28.74
N LYS A 9 -32.52 5.68 28.46
CA LYS A 9 -33.56 5.67 29.53
C LYS A 9 -33.32 4.59 30.60
N ASN A 10 -32.80 3.42 30.20
CA ASN A 10 -32.71 2.24 31.07
C ASN A 10 -31.29 1.71 31.21
N HIS A 11 -30.33 2.16 30.40
CA HIS A 11 -28.97 1.61 30.35
C HIS A 11 -27.91 2.71 30.31
N ILE A 12 -26.75 2.38 30.80
CA ILE A 12 -25.54 3.19 30.69
C ILE A 12 -24.40 2.32 30.13
N ALA A 13 -23.69 2.83 29.14
CA ALA A 13 -22.48 2.24 28.62
C ALA A 13 -21.29 3.12 28.97
N ILE A 14 -20.25 2.53 29.54
CA ILE A 14 -19.02 3.21 29.98
C ILE A 14 -17.86 2.70 29.13
N PHE A 15 -17.10 3.61 28.57
CA PHE A 15 -15.95 3.34 27.70
C PHE A 15 -14.67 3.52 28.50
N HIS A 16 -13.89 2.46 28.64
CA HIS A 16 -12.60 2.49 29.34
C HIS A 16 -11.48 2.53 28.32
N THR A 17 -10.61 3.50 28.47
CA THR A 17 -9.47 3.70 27.59
C THR A 17 -8.17 3.67 28.38
N SER A 18 -7.10 3.26 27.72
CA SER A 18 -5.74 3.36 28.22
C SER A 18 -4.80 3.97 27.18
N LYS A 19 -3.58 4.29 27.60
CA LYS A 19 -2.58 4.89 26.71
C LYS A 19 -2.15 3.93 25.60
N ARG A 20 -2.00 4.46 24.40
CA ARG A 20 -1.30 3.77 23.30
C ARG A 20 0.20 3.90 23.49
N GLU A 21 0.95 2.91 22.97
CA GLU A 21 2.41 2.88 23.01
C GLU A 21 3.03 3.39 21.70
N ASP A 22 2.25 3.57 20.64
CA ASP A 22 2.70 3.90 19.29
C ASP A 22 2.48 5.38 18.89
N GLY A 23 2.04 6.24 19.81
CA GLY A 23 1.86 7.64 19.44
C GLY A 23 1.49 8.59 20.57
N TYR A 24 2.06 9.79 20.52
CA TYR A 24 1.60 10.95 21.23
C TYR A 24 0.49 11.67 20.50
N GLY A 25 -0.38 12.33 21.24
CA GLY A 25 -1.38 13.23 20.66
C GLY A 25 -0.75 14.50 20.08
N THR A 26 -1.48 15.17 19.21
CA THR A 26 -1.07 16.45 18.63
C THR A 26 -1.47 17.62 19.52
N ASN A 27 -0.62 18.66 19.53
CA ASN A 27 -0.86 19.86 20.32
C ASN A 27 -1.61 20.92 19.48
N GLY A 28 -2.95 20.83 19.49
CA GLY A 28 -3.80 21.81 18.83
C GLY A 28 -3.79 21.78 17.31
N VAL A 29 -4.30 22.86 16.72
CA VAL A 29 -4.53 22.97 15.26
C VAL A 29 -3.23 23.05 14.44
N ASN A 30 -2.17 23.58 15.04
CA ASN A 30 -0.89 23.78 14.37
C ASN A 30 0.04 22.55 14.43
N GLY A 31 -0.43 21.43 14.98
CA GLY A 31 0.37 20.23 15.13
C GLY A 31 1.34 20.30 16.32
N GLY A 32 2.40 19.49 16.25
CA GLY A 32 3.35 19.28 17.34
C GLY A 32 2.88 18.23 18.34
N VAL A 33 3.77 17.81 19.23
CA VAL A 33 3.50 16.77 20.23
C VAL A 33 2.89 17.40 21.48
N SER A 34 1.79 16.83 21.98
CA SER A 34 1.19 17.26 23.24
C SER A 34 1.96 16.65 24.42
N LEU A 35 2.74 17.47 25.11
CA LEU A 35 3.48 17.05 26.32
C LEU A 35 2.61 17.07 27.60
N ALA A 36 1.48 17.78 27.57
CA ALA A 36 0.59 17.89 28.75
C ALA A 36 -0.35 16.67 28.90
N ASN A 37 -0.78 16.08 27.78
CA ASN A 37 -1.53 14.82 27.78
C ASN A 37 -1.02 13.98 26.60
N PRO A 38 0.15 13.39 26.75
CA PRO A 38 1.01 13.07 25.61
C PRO A 38 0.53 11.88 24.77
N CYS A 39 -0.28 10.99 25.33
CA CYS A 39 -0.56 9.73 24.63
C CYS A 39 -1.93 9.72 23.98
N MET A 40 -1.99 9.21 22.74
CA MET A 40 -3.23 8.75 22.16
C MET A 40 -3.81 7.62 23.01
N GLN A 41 -5.12 7.47 23.00
CA GLN A 41 -5.81 6.46 23.78
C GLN A 41 -6.26 5.30 22.89
N LYS A 42 -6.30 4.10 23.44
CA LYS A 42 -6.97 2.92 22.86
C LYS A 42 -8.15 2.53 23.74
N LEU A 43 -9.17 1.96 23.14
CA LEU A 43 -10.35 1.46 23.86
C LEU A 43 -10.06 0.05 24.37
N ASP A 44 -10.08 -0.14 25.69
CA ASP A 44 -9.82 -1.44 26.31
C ASP A 44 -11.09 -2.26 26.50
N LYS A 45 -12.16 -1.62 26.95
CA LYS A 45 -13.46 -2.30 27.16
C LYS A 45 -14.63 -1.33 27.15
N ILE A 46 -15.81 -1.87 26.90
CA ILE A 46 -17.09 -1.17 27.05
C ILE A 46 -17.95 -1.97 28.04
N GLU A 47 -18.38 -1.34 29.11
CA GLU A 47 -19.24 -1.94 30.13
C GLU A 47 -20.66 -1.40 30.01
N LEU A 48 -21.65 -2.30 29.89
CA LEU A 48 -23.06 -1.96 29.84
C LEU A 48 -23.74 -2.33 31.16
N TYR A 49 -24.37 -1.36 31.79
CA TYR A 49 -25.10 -1.55 33.05
C TYR A 49 -26.58 -1.21 32.91
N SER A 50 -27.39 -1.75 33.84
CA SER A 50 -28.69 -1.22 34.15
C SER A 50 -28.53 0.17 34.77
N LEU A 51 -29.17 1.19 34.19
CA LEU A 51 -29.06 2.55 34.71
C LEU A 51 -29.61 2.71 36.15
N PRO A 52 -30.72 2.08 36.54
CA PRO A 52 -31.19 2.13 37.95
C PRO A 52 -30.18 1.52 38.93
N GLU A 53 -29.62 0.37 38.64
CA GLU A 53 -28.60 -0.30 39.48
C GLU A 53 -27.33 0.53 39.60
N TYR A 54 -26.85 1.04 38.49
CA TYR A 54 -25.66 1.90 38.44
C TYR A 54 -25.85 3.19 39.23
N ASN A 55 -27.04 3.82 39.13
CA ASN A 55 -27.34 5.04 39.90
C ASN A 55 -27.52 4.77 41.42
N ALA A 56 -27.90 3.55 41.79
CA ALA A 56 -28.05 3.19 43.20
C ALA A 56 -26.66 3.04 43.89
N ASP A 57 -25.74 2.34 43.28
CA ASP A 57 -24.35 2.20 43.73
C ASP A 57 -23.44 1.81 42.56
N PRO A 58 -22.73 2.77 41.95
CA PRO A 58 -21.81 2.50 40.85
C PRO A 58 -20.70 1.52 41.21
N ALA A 59 -20.29 1.44 42.48
CA ALA A 59 -19.14 0.60 42.90
C ALA A 59 -19.52 -0.87 43.02
N SER A 60 -20.81 -1.18 43.32
CA SER A 60 -21.29 -2.55 43.44
C SER A 60 -22.11 -3.02 42.24
N ALA A 61 -22.39 -2.14 41.27
CA ALA A 61 -23.16 -2.48 40.07
C ALA A 61 -22.45 -3.57 39.25
N ILE A 62 -23.22 -4.58 38.87
CA ILE A 62 -22.72 -5.69 38.04
C ILE A 62 -23.02 -5.39 36.58
N PRO A 63 -22.04 -5.41 35.65
CA PRO A 63 -22.28 -5.16 34.27
C PRO A 63 -23.17 -6.26 33.66
N LEU A 64 -24.16 -5.87 32.88
CA LEU A 64 -24.97 -6.80 32.09
C LEU A 64 -24.14 -7.50 31.02
N LYS A 65 -23.29 -6.72 30.38
CA LYS A 65 -22.38 -7.18 29.32
C LYS A 65 -21.13 -6.32 29.31
N VAL A 66 -19.98 -6.94 29.06
CA VAL A 66 -18.73 -6.25 28.78
C VAL A 66 -18.18 -6.70 27.47
N VAL A 67 -17.76 -5.75 26.63
CA VAL A 67 -16.98 -6.00 25.42
C VAL A 67 -15.52 -5.72 25.75
N HIS A 68 -14.66 -6.67 25.49
CA HIS A 68 -13.22 -6.56 25.71
C HIS A 68 -12.49 -6.50 24.39
N PHE A 69 -11.44 -5.67 24.30
CA PHE A 69 -10.58 -5.51 23.15
C PHE A 69 -9.15 -5.84 23.55
N GLU A 70 -8.52 -6.79 22.86
CA GLU A 70 -7.10 -7.11 23.02
C GLU A 70 -6.31 -6.68 21.81
N TYR A 71 -5.15 -6.06 22.06
CA TYR A 71 -4.30 -5.48 21.03
C TYR A 71 -2.86 -5.98 21.17
N ASP A 72 -2.11 -5.89 20.07
CA ASP A 72 -0.65 -5.92 20.07
C ASP A 72 -0.08 -4.78 19.18
N TYR A 73 1.25 -4.76 19.02
CA TYR A 73 1.99 -3.80 18.22
C TYR A 73 2.95 -4.50 17.24
N MET A 74 2.55 -5.66 16.72
CA MET A 74 3.38 -6.48 15.85
C MET A 74 3.21 -6.15 14.37
N LEU A 75 2.12 -5.47 13.98
CA LEU A 75 1.83 -5.13 12.59
C LEU A 75 2.59 -3.88 12.16
N CYS A 76 3.11 -3.86 10.92
CA CYS A 76 3.82 -2.72 10.35
C CYS A 76 5.02 -2.27 11.21
N SER A 77 5.94 -3.20 11.47
CA SER A 77 7.17 -2.92 12.25
C SER A 77 8.01 -1.79 11.61
N HIS A 78 8.84 -1.14 12.38
CA HIS A 78 9.67 0.01 11.98
C HIS A 78 8.86 1.25 11.54
N TYR A 79 7.58 1.31 11.88
CA TYR A 79 6.80 2.52 11.63
C TYR A 79 7.34 3.67 12.48
N PRO A 80 7.64 4.85 11.88
CA PRO A 80 8.14 5.98 12.65
C PRO A 80 7.08 6.44 13.66
N GLN A 81 7.42 6.33 14.92
CA GLN A 81 6.59 6.79 16.03
C GLN A 81 7.05 8.16 16.49
N ASN A 82 6.12 8.96 16.98
CA ASN A 82 6.45 10.26 17.57
C ASN A 82 6.71 10.17 19.10
N ILE A 83 6.78 8.97 19.63
CA ILE A 83 7.19 8.71 21.02
C ILE A 83 8.69 8.44 21.01
N ASP A 84 9.44 9.23 21.79
CA ASP A 84 10.84 8.96 22.05
C ASP A 84 10.92 7.87 23.14
N LEU A 85 11.04 6.61 22.71
CA LEU A 85 11.22 5.47 23.59
C LEU A 85 12.69 5.31 24.05
N GLY A 86 13.52 6.32 23.81
CA GLY A 86 14.93 6.33 24.24
C GLY A 86 15.73 5.22 23.59
N SER A 87 16.24 5.48 22.40
CA SER A 87 17.14 4.64 21.60
C SER A 87 16.53 3.42 20.89
N ASP A 88 16.77 3.35 19.61
CA ASP A 88 16.90 2.17 18.73
C ASP A 88 15.76 1.13 18.66
N ASP A 89 14.72 1.24 19.46
CA ASP A 89 13.59 0.32 19.41
C ASP A 89 12.57 0.73 18.31
N LEU A 90 13.05 0.74 17.07
CA LEU A 90 12.22 0.79 15.87
C LEU A 90 11.37 -0.49 15.69
N GLY A 91 11.32 -1.34 16.71
CA GLY A 91 10.71 -2.66 16.65
C GLY A 91 9.21 -2.70 16.90
N THR A 92 8.63 -1.65 17.44
CA THR A 92 7.19 -1.61 17.69
C THR A 92 6.44 -1.15 16.43
N GLY A 93 5.43 -1.93 16.05
CA GLY A 93 4.53 -1.58 14.96
C GLY A 93 3.35 -0.73 15.42
N LYS A 94 2.28 -0.80 14.69
CA LYS A 94 1.01 -0.09 14.93
C LYS A 94 0.11 -0.84 15.89
N LEU A 95 -0.71 -0.09 16.65
CA LEU A 95 -1.79 -0.66 17.43
C LEU A 95 -2.69 -1.53 16.56
N THR A 96 -2.73 -2.83 16.84
CA THR A 96 -3.43 -3.83 16.04
C THR A 96 -4.41 -4.60 16.91
N LEU A 97 -5.69 -4.62 16.52
CA LEU A 97 -6.73 -5.37 17.23
C LEU A 97 -6.54 -6.87 16.96
N LYS A 98 -6.34 -7.65 18.03
CA LYS A 98 -6.12 -9.10 17.96
C LYS A 98 -7.33 -9.91 18.36
N LYS A 99 -8.08 -9.45 19.37
CA LYS A 99 -9.26 -10.18 19.82
C LYS A 99 -10.34 -9.25 20.31
N VAL A 100 -11.58 -9.70 20.16
CA VAL A 100 -12.77 -9.14 20.79
C VAL A 100 -13.55 -10.28 21.43
N TYR A 101 -13.90 -10.14 22.71
CA TYR A 101 -14.78 -11.11 23.38
C TYR A 101 -15.76 -10.44 24.31
N PHE A 102 -16.78 -11.20 24.73
CA PHE A 102 -17.88 -10.71 25.52
C PHE A 102 -17.97 -11.46 26.84
N THR A 103 -18.13 -10.73 27.93
CA THR A 103 -18.45 -11.33 29.24
C THR A 103 -19.77 -10.81 29.73
N TYR A 104 -20.41 -11.55 30.63
CA TYR A 104 -21.74 -11.26 31.15
C TYR A 104 -21.77 -11.42 32.67
N GLY A 105 -22.30 -10.41 33.38
CA GLY A 105 -22.33 -10.42 34.84
C GLY A 105 -20.92 -10.64 35.43
N ASN A 106 -20.83 -11.58 36.35
CA ASN A 106 -19.56 -11.94 37.01
C ASN A 106 -18.80 -13.07 36.28
N SER A 107 -19.26 -13.50 35.10
CA SER A 107 -18.64 -14.62 34.37
C SER A 107 -17.57 -14.15 33.38
N ASN A 108 -16.37 -14.67 33.50
CA ASN A 108 -15.27 -14.41 32.56
C ASN A 108 -15.15 -15.50 31.48
N LYS A 109 -16.09 -16.45 31.38
CA LYS A 109 -15.98 -17.60 30.46
C LYS A 109 -15.91 -17.18 29.00
N GLY A 110 -16.44 -16.01 28.63
CA GLY A 110 -16.40 -15.52 27.25
C GLY A 110 -14.99 -15.29 26.69
N MET A 111 -13.98 -15.14 27.56
CA MET A 111 -12.58 -15.02 27.15
C MET A 111 -12.06 -16.26 26.40
N TYR A 112 -12.66 -17.44 26.62
CA TYR A 112 -12.28 -18.70 25.96
C TYR A 112 -12.86 -18.87 24.56
N SER A 113 -13.76 -17.97 24.16
CA SER A 113 -14.40 -18.00 22.84
C SER A 113 -14.39 -16.60 22.20
N PRO A 114 -13.21 -16.05 21.93
CA PRO A 114 -13.09 -14.73 21.32
C PRO A 114 -13.33 -14.77 19.81
N TYR A 115 -13.67 -13.61 19.24
CA TYR A 115 -13.29 -13.33 17.87
C TYR A 115 -11.79 -13.02 17.85
N ALA A 116 -11.02 -13.72 17.03
CA ALA A 116 -9.58 -13.45 16.88
C ALA A 116 -9.25 -13.09 15.43
N PHE A 117 -8.40 -12.08 15.26
CA PHE A 117 -8.06 -11.49 13.97
C PHE A 117 -6.62 -11.80 13.59
N GLY A 118 -6.45 -12.28 12.35
CA GLY A 118 -5.15 -12.58 11.72
C GLY A 118 -4.77 -11.54 10.69
N TYR A 119 -3.46 -11.39 10.50
CA TYR A 119 -2.84 -10.44 9.56
C TYR A 119 -1.62 -11.13 8.97
N GLY A 120 -1.77 -11.79 7.81
CA GLY A 120 -0.73 -12.65 7.25
C GLY A 120 0.40 -11.86 6.60
N THR A 121 0.04 -10.87 5.76
CA THR A 121 1.02 -10.06 5.04
C THR A 121 1.47 -8.88 5.90
N ASN A 122 2.65 -8.98 6.49
CA ASN A 122 3.16 -8.00 7.44
C ASN A 122 4.59 -7.54 7.09
N PRO A 123 4.79 -6.80 5.99
CA PRO A 123 6.09 -6.21 5.70
C PRO A 123 6.45 -5.12 6.72
N ALA A 124 7.75 -4.92 6.94
CA ALA A 124 8.24 -3.80 7.71
C ALA A 124 7.93 -2.47 7.00
N PHE A 125 7.66 -1.42 7.76
CA PHE A 125 7.46 -0.10 7.19
C PHE A 125 8.72 0.41 6.48
N ASN A 126 8.53 0.98 5.31
CA ASN A 126 9.59 1.67 4.57
C ASN A 126 8.99 2.89 3.87
N MET A 127 9.49 4.07 4.14
CA MET A 127 9.02 5.33 3.55
C MET A 127 9.13 5.36 2.03
N THR A 128 10.06 4.59 1.44
CA THR A 128 10.24 4.52 -0.02
C THR A 128 9.41 3.41 -0.67
N ALA A 129 8.80 2.53 0.13
CA ALA A 129 7.96 1.43 -0.34
C ALA A 129 6.48 1.84 -0.37
N MET A 130 6.18 2.97 -0.99
CA MET A 130 4.82 3.47 -1.18
C MET A 130 4.63 3.96 -2.60
N ASP A 131 3.42 3.75 -3.12
CA ASP A 131 2.99 4.33 -4.37
C ASP A 131 2.64 5.83 -4.19
N ARG A 132 2.28 6.52 -5.28
CA ARG A 132 1.92 7.94 -5.23
C ARG A 132 0.61 8.23 -4.47
N TRP A 133 -0.18 7.21 -4.16
CA TRP A 133 -1.41 7.32 -3.38
C TRP A 133 -1.20 6.94 -1.91
N GLY A 134 0.00 6.51 -1.54
CA GLY A 134 0.36 6.15 -0.18
C GLY A 134 0.08 4.68 0.19
N ASN A 135 -0.28 3.83 -0.78
CA ASN A 135 -0.41 2.39 -0.55
C ASN A 135 0.97 1.73 -0.50
N TYR A 136 1.09 0.66 0.26
CA TYR A 136 2.31 -0.11 0.30
C TYR A 136 2.64 -0.69 -1.08
N LYS A 137 3.89 -0.52 -1.50
CA LYS A 137 4.43 -1.11 -2.72
C LYS A 137 5.93 -1.35 -2.56
N ALA A 138 6.30 -2.62 -2.45
CA ALA A 138 7.71 -2.99 -2.28
C ALA A 138 8.52 -2.55 -3.50
N SER A 139 9.57 -1.76 -3.24
CA SER A 139 10.42 -1.20 -4.31
C SER A 139 11.24 -2.24 -5.08
N SER A 140 11.44 -3.42 -4.48
CA SER A 140 12.26 -4.51 -5.07
C SER A 140 11.46 -5.48 -5.94
N SER A 141 10.15 -5.32 -6.01
CA SER A 141 9.27 -6.31 -6.67
C SER A 141 9.13 -6.11 -8.17
N TYR A 142 9.68 -5.02 -8.72
CA TYR A 142 9.49 -4.64 -10.11
C TYR A 142 10.83 -4.43 -10.79
N TYR A 143 11.15 -5.25 -11.77
CA TYR A 143 12.25 -5.10 -12.73
C TYR A 143 13.53 -4.40 -12.21
N GLY A 144 14.43 -5.18 -11.65
CA GLY A 144 15.75 -4.70 -11.27
C GLY A 144 15.75 -3.66 -10.13
N SER A 145 16.91 -3.16 -9.77
CA SER A 145 16.99 -2.13 -8.75
C SER A 145 16.32 -0.86 -9.26
N VAL A 146 15.30 -0.43 -8.59
CA VAL A 146 14.42 0.70 -8.93
C VAL A 146 15.19 2.01 -9.20
N ALA A 147 16.40 2.12 -8.71
CA ALA A 147 17.25 3.30 -8.91
C ALA A 147 17.84 3.42 -10.32
N SER A 148 17.90 2.32 -11.08
CA SER A 148 18.50 2.29 -12.42
C SER A 148 17.50 2.03 -13.55
N ASP A 149 16.19 1.95 -13.25
CA ASP A 149 15.20 1.73 -14.29
C ASP A 149 14.97 3.02 -15.11
N PRO A 150 15.36 3.04 -16.40
CA PRO A 150 15.23 4.21 -17.24
C PRO A 150 13.78 4.58 -17.56
N LEU A 151 12.82 3.67 -17.37
CA LEU A 151 11.39 3.93 -17.59
C LEU A 151 10.76 4.65 -16.41
N ARG A 152 11.39 4.61 -15.23
CA ARG A 152 10.87 5.24 -14.04
C ARG A 152 10.92 6.76 -14.15
N ASN A 153 9.79 7.38 -13.91
CA ASN A 153 9.68 8.84 -13.81
C ASN A 153 8.56 9.23 -12.83
N SER A 154 8.37 10.53 -12.62
CA SER A 154 7.37 11.04 -11.68
C SER A 154 5.92 10.65 -12.03
N ASP A 155 5.61 10.44 -13.31
CA ASP A 155 4.27 10.07 -13.76
C ASP A 155 4.07 8.55 -13.72
N PHE A 156 5.15 7.80 -13.96
CA PHE A 156 5.17 6.33 -14.00
C PHE A 156 6.26 5.79 -13.07
N PRO A 157 6.12 5.95 -11.75
CA PRO A 157 7.13 5.51 -10.79
C PRO A 157 7.27 3.99 -10.70
N TYR A 158 6.27 3.25 -11.19
CA TYR A 158 6.21 1.79 -11.16
C TYR A 158 5.82 1.27 -12.54
N VAL A 159 6.80 0.98 -13.36
CA VAL A 159 6.60 0.59 -14.75
C VAL A 159 6.64 -0.92 -15.00
N GLY A 160 7.12 -1.69 -14.04
CA GLY A 160 7.03 -3.14 -14.07
C GLY A 160 5.69 -3.61 -13.51
N PHE A 161 5.14 -4.67 -14.09
CA PHE A 161 3.92 -5.31 -13.61
C PHE A 161 4.22 -6.77 -13.26
N ASP A 162 3.95 -7.13 -12.02
CA ASP A 162 3.94 -8.49 -11.51
C ASP A 162 2.70 -8.65 -10.65
N GLN A 163 1.73 -9.42 -11.15
CA GLN A 163 0.44 -9.64 -10.48
C GLN A 163 0.63 -10.16 -9.05
N THR A 164 1.50 -11.16 -8.88
CA THR A 164 1.74 -11.75 -7.56
C THR A 164 2.31 -10.73 -6.56
N ALA A 165 3.24 -9.89 -7.02
CA ALA A 165 3.81 -8.83 -6.18
C ALA A 165 2.81 -7.70 -5.93
N ALA A 166 1.91 -7.42 -6.88
CA ALA A 166 0.84 -6.46 -6.71
C ALA A 166 -0.18 -6.95 -5.67
N ASP A 167 -0.61 -8.21 -5.74
CA ASP A 167 -1.53 -8.84 -4.78
C ASP A 167 -0.92 -8.92 -3.38
N TYR A 168 0.35 -9.29 -3.27
CA TYR A 168 1.09 -9.24 -2.01
C TYR A 168 1.08 -7.81 -1.43
N SER A 169 1.32 -6.81 -2.25
CA SER A 169 1.32 -5.42 -1.82
C SER A 169 -0.07 -4.95 -1.41
N ALA A 170 -1.11 -5.33 -2.15
CA ALA A 170 -2.50 -5.02 -1.83
C ALA A 170 -2.96 -5.64 -0.51
N SER A 171 -2.43 -6.81 -0.14
CA SER A 171 -2.73 -7.50 1.13
C SER A 171 -1.96 -6.98 2.34
N ALA A 172 -0.97 -6.08 2.14
CA ALA A 172 -0.10 -5.63 3.22
C ALA A 172 -0.88 -4.97 4.36
N TRP A 173 -0.64 -5.47 5.58
CA TRP A 173 -1.23 -5.00 6.85
C TRP A 173 -2.76 -5.11 6.94
N LEU A 174 -3.40 -5.81 6.00
CA LEU A 174 -4.84 -6.04 6.05
C LEU A 174 -5.17 -7.30 6.85
N MET A 175 -6.38 -7.31 7.41
CA MET A 175 -6.92 -8.46 8.13
C MET A 175 -7.31 -9.55 7.13
N ASP A 176 -6.67 -10.71 7.20
CA ASP A 176 -6.91 -11.84 6.29
C ASP A 176 -7.68 -12.99 6.93
N THR A 177 -7.73 -13.04 8.25
CA THR A 177 -8.38 -14.15 8.94
C THR A 177 -9.21 -13.67 10.13
N ILE A 178 -10.43 -14.18 10.26
CA ILE A 178 -11.29 -13.96 11.41
C ILE A 178 -11.70 -15.33 11.97
N HIS A 179 -11.22 -15.66 13.16
CA HIS A 179 -11.68 -16.81 13.91
C HIS A 179 -12.94 -16.44 14.69
N LEU A 180 -13.97 -17.25 14.55
CA LEU A 180 -15.27 -17.04 15.21
C LEU A 180 -15.34 -17.81 16.55
N PRO A 181 -16.11 -17.32 17.52
CA PRO A 181 -16.36 -18.02 18.79
C PRO A 181 -16.92 -19.44 18.62
N SER A 182 -17.57 -19.71 17.51
CA SER A 182 -18.13 -21.02 17.15
C SER A 182 -17.09 -22.06 16.69
N GLY A 183 -15.82 -21.67 16.55
CA GLY A 183 -14.74 -22.50 15.99
C GLY A 183 -14.60 -22.41 14.48
N GLY A 184 -15.52 -21.73 13.78
CA GLY A 184 -15.36 -21.43 12.35
C GLY A 184 -14.32 -20.33 12.08
N ARG A 185 -13.92 -20.19 10.82
CA ARG A 185 -13.06 -19.06 10.40
C ARG A 185 -13.54 -18.49 9.06
N ILE A 186 -13.26 -17.22 8.87
CA ILE A 186 -13.43 -16.50 7.61
C ILE A 186 -12.01 -16.17 7.14
N GLU A 187 -11.69 -16.52 5.90
CA GLU A 187 -10.44 -16.18 5.23
C GLU A 187 -10.74 -15.18 4.12
N VAL A 188 -9.92 -14.15 4.02
CA VAL A 188 -10.02 -13.09 3.01
C VAL A 188 -8.73 -13.08 2.21
N ALA A 189 -8.83 -13.31 0.91
CA ALA A 189 -7.76 -13.12 -0.03
C ALA A 189 -7.92 -11.73 -0.69
N TYR A 190 -6.83 -11.00 -0.82
CA TYR A 190 -6.79 -9.70 -1.47
C TYR A 190 -6.07 -9.82 -2.80
N GLU A 191 -6.55 -9.12 -3.78
CA GLU A 191 -5.93 -8.95 -5.09
C GLU A 191 -5.80 -7.46 -5.39
N SER A 192 -4.88 -7.11 -6.26
CA SER A 192 -4.76 -5.74 -6.76
C SER A 192 -5.89 -5.43 -7.75
N ASP A 193 -6.34 -4.20 -7.75
CA ASP A 193 -7.36 -3.76 -8.71
C ASP A 193 -6.78 -3.68 -10.13
N ASP A 194 -7.57 -4.16 -11.09
CA ASP A 194 -7.33 -3.98 -12.51
C ASP A 194 -8.15 -2.82 -13.07
N TYR A 195 -7.62 -2.13 -14.06
CA TYR A 195 -8.36 -1.08 -14.74
C TYR A 195 -8.11 -1.09 -16.25
N ALA A 196 -9.18 -0.99 -17.02
CA ALA A 196 -9.11 -0.94 -18.47
C ALA A 196 -8.84 0.46 -19.02
N PHE A 197 -9.13 1.51 -18.25
CA PHE A 197 -8.99 2.89 -18.69
C PHE A 197 -8.39 3.79 -17.61
N VAL A 198 -7.51 4.72 -18.04
CA VAL A 198 -6.98 5.80 -17.23
C VAL A 198 -7.37 7.11 -17.88
N GLN A 199 -8.17 7.95 -17.20
CA GLN A 199 -8.62 9.26 -17.70
C GLN A 199 -9.16 9.21 -19.14
N HIS A 200 -10.07 8.30 -19.42
CA HIS A 200 -10.70 8.08 -20.74
C HIS A 200 -9.78 7.47 -21.81
N LYS A 201 -8.56 7.11 -21.48
CA LYS A 201 -7.66 6.36 -22.36
C LYS A 201 -7.59 4.91 -21.90
N LYS A 202 -7.53 3.99 -22.86
CA LYS A 202 -7.31 2.57 -22.57
C LYS A 202 -5.99 2.44 -21.80
N ALA A 203 -5.99 1.64 -20.73
CA ALA A 203 -4.77 1.28 -20.03
C ALA A 203 -3.79 0.59 -20.98
N GLN A 204 -2.52 0.88 -20.83
CA GLN A 204 -1.45 0.40 -21.71
C GLN A 204 -0.35 -0.24 -20.89
N ASN A 205 0.21 -1.30 -21.42
CA ASN A 205 1.43 -1.88 -20.88
C ASN A 205 2.63 -1.02 -21.28
N MET A 206 3.64 -1.01 -20.43
CA MET A 206 4.90 -0.36 -20.72
C MET A 206 5.93 -1.40 -21.17
N PHE A 207 6.89 -0.98 -21.98
CA PHE A 207 8.01 -1.80 -22.39
C PHE A 207 9.30 -0.99 -22.38
N LYS A 208 10.40 -1.68 -22.25
CA LYS A 208 11.74 -1.10 -22.25
C LYS A 208 12.37 -1.22 -23.63
N ILE A 209 12.83 -0.11 -24.17
CA ILE A 209 13.63 -0.13 -25.41
C ILE A 209 15.01 -0.64 -25.07
N ILE A 210 15.44 -1.73 -25.72
CA ILE A 210 16.72 -2.39 -25.51
C ILE A 210 17.73 -2.12 -26.63
N GLY A 211 17.26 -1.66 -27.79
CA GLY A 211 18.14 -1.33 -28.91
C GLY A 211 17.41 -0.67 -30.06
N VAL A 212 18.17 -0.15 -30.97
CA VAL A 212 17.67 0.46 -32.22
C VAL A 212 18.57 0.05 -33.35
N GLU A 213 18.02 -0.21 -34.51
CA GLU A 213 18.73 -0.58 -35.72
C GLU A 213 18.45 0.47 -36.79
N SER A 214 19.51 0.98 -37.39
CA SER A 214 19.40 1.76 -38.64
C SER A 214 19.27 0.82 -39.81
N VAL A 215 18.26 1.05 -40.65
CA VAL A 215 18.02 0.19 -41.85
C VAL A 215 19.15 0.25 -42.85
N GLU A 216 19.92 1.34 -42.88
CA GLU A 216 21.06 1.49 -43.84
C GLU A 216 22.35 0.79 -43.39
N GLU A 217 22.60 0.71 -42.07
CA GLU A 217 23.86 0.16 -41.58
C GLU A 217 23.75 -1.23 -40.95
N GLN A 218 22.57 -1.75 -40.74
CA GLN A 218 22.32 -3.03 -40.04
C GLN A 218 23.07 -3.16 -38.70
N THR A 219 23.31 -2.05 -38.03
CA THR A 219 23.99 -2.00 -36.74
C THR A 219 22.97 -1.90 -35.63
N ILE A 220 22.96 -2.90 -34.76
CA ILE A 220 22.14 -2.85 -33.54
C ILE A 220 22.89 -1.99 -32.53
N GLU A 221 22.32 -0.84 -32.23
CA GLU A 221 22.83 0.01 -31.17
C GLU A 221 22.25 -0.39 -29.84
N THR A 222 23.11 -0.77 -28.92
CA THR A 222 22.74 -1.24 -27.57
C THR A 222 22.61 -0.09 -26.58
N ASP A 223 22.24 -0.41 -25.36
CA ASP A 223 21.98 0.52 -24.25
C ASP A 223 23.07 1.60 -24.03
N GLU A 224 24.32 1.27 -24.30
CA GLU A 224 25.45 2.20 -24.11
C GLU A 224 25.50 3.28 -25.18
N THR A 225 24.90 3.06 -26.35
CA THR A 225 24.89 3.97 -27.49
C THR A 225 23.58 4.74 -27.66
N ARG A 226 22.61 4.53 -26.79
CA ARG A 226 21.27 5.17 -26.84
C ARG A 226 21.29 6.69 -26.90
N SER A 227 22.32 7.33 -26.36
CA SER A 227 22.43 8.79 -26.41
C SER A 227 22.62 9.32 -27.84
N TYR A 228 23.03 8.46 -28.78
CA TYR A 228 23.18 8.82 -30.18
C TYR A 228 21.88 8.74 -30.99
N LEU A 229 20.92 7.94 -30.52
CA LEU A 229 19.66 7.71 -31.20
C LEU A 229 18.69 8.88 -31.16
N LEU A 230 18.89 9.77 -30.22
CA LEU A 230 17.98 10.87 -29.95
C LEU A 230 18.53 12.22 -30.41
N GLY A 231 19.48 12.24 -31.37
CA GLY A 231 19.80 13.45 -32.06
C GLY A 231 21.24 13.97 -31.95
N LYS A 232 22.19 13.19 -31.42
CA LYS A 232 23.60 13.55 -31.43
C LYS A 232 24.38 12.72 -32.44
N GLY A 233 24.22 12.98 -33.67
CA GLY A 233 25.03 12.36 -34.70
C GLY A 233 24.47 12.65 -36.06
N SER A 234 25.33 12.75 -37.01
CA SER A 234 25.01 12.82 -38.42
C SER A 234 24.50 11.43 -38.92
N HIS A 235 23.39 10.96 -38.38
CA HIS A 235 22.63 9.91 -39.04
C HIS A 235 21.68 10.58 -40.04
N PRO A 236 21.95 10.41 -41.33
CA PRO A 236 21.27 11.14 -42.38
C PRO A 236 19.85 10.69 -42.63
N ASP A 237 19.43 9.58 -42.06
CA ASP A 237 18.06 9.05 -42.29
C ASP A 237 17.44 8.49 -40.99
N THR A 238 16.71 9.35 -40.32
CA THR A 238 15.89 8.97 -39.14
C THR A 238 14.51 8.44 -39.52
N THR A 239 14.22 8.27 -40.81
CA THR A 239 12.87 7.93 -41.28
C THR A 239 12.55 6.45 -41.23
N ASN A 240 13.57 5.58 -41.15
CA ASN A 240 13.41 4.13 -41.16
C ASN A 240 14.27 3.47 -40.07
N MET A 241 13.84 3.61 -38.82
CA MET A 241 14.52 2.96 -37.71
C MET A 241 13.63 1.81 -37.16
N LYS A 242 14.25 0.68 -36.83
CA LYS A 242 13.63 -0.38 -36.07
C LYS A 242 13.97 -0.20 -34.60
N VAL A 243 12.98 -0.29 -33.74
CA VAL A 243 13.12 -0.22 -32.30
C VAL A 243 12.91 -1.63 -31.74
N TYR A 244 13.90 -2.12 -31.02
CA TYR A 244 13.80 -3.39 -30.27
C TYR A 244 13.40 -3.09 -28.83
N PHE A 245 12.46 -3.85 -28.31
CA PHE A 245 12.01 -3.69 -26.95
C PHE A 245 11.85 -5.04 -26.27
N GLU A 246 11.99 -5.04 -24.96
CA GLU A 246 11.77 -6.19 -24.13
C GLU A 246 10.32 -6.19 -23.67
N LEU A 247 9.60 -7.29 -23.92
CA LEU A 247 8.25 -7.49 -23.41
C LEU A 247 8.32 -7.74 -21.90
N ILE A 248 7.38 -7.19 -21.16
CA ILE A 248 7.18 -7.58 -19.79
C ILE A 248 6.64 -9.00 -19.73
N PRO A 249 6.92 -9.78 -18.68
CA PRO A 249 6.34 -11.10 -18.50
C PRO A 249 4.82 -11.04 -18.56
N HIS A 250 4.21 -12.09 -19.09
CA HIS A 250 2.76 -12.25 -19.06
C HIS A 250 2.26 -12.25 -17.59
N PRO A 251 1.13 -11.64 -17.27
CA PRO A 251 0.57 -11.59 -15.92
C PRO A 251 0.45 -12.95 -15.24
N ASP A 252 0.22 -14.01 -16.01
CA ASP A 252 0.13 -15.39 -15.52
C ASP A 252 1.51 -16.07 -15.29
N GLY A 253 2.61 -15.31 -15.40
CA GLY A 253 3.97 -15.79 -15.14
C GLY A 253 4.65 -16.51 -16.32
N GLY A 254 4.05 -16.47 -17.51
CA GLY A 254 4.61 -16.99 -18.75
C GLY A 254 5.27 -15.91 -19.62
N TYR A 255 5.58 -16.26 -20.83
CA TYR A 255 5.94 -15.34 -21.91
C TYR A 255 4.78 -15.21 -22.88
N TYR A 256 4.70 -14.08 -23.56
CA TYR A 256 3.78 -13.95 -24.69
C TYR A 256 4.23 -14.87 -25.83
N ASP A 257 3.33 -15.71 -26.31
CA ASP A 257 3.64 -16.66 -27.40
C ASP A 257 3.74 -15.93 -28.74
N ASP A 258 2.99 -14.83 -28.90
CA ASP A 258 3.00 -13.97 -30.08
C ASP A 258 3.05 -12.50 -29.68
N ILE A 259 3.76 -11.70 -30.45
CA ILE A 259 3.81 -10.24 -30.26
C ILE A 259 2.42 -9.61 -30.46
N ASP A 260 1.58 -10.21 -31.27
CA ASP A 260 0.21 -9.73 -31.53
C ASP A 260 -0.69 -9.80 -30.30
N GLU A 261 -0.37 -10.62 -29.31
CA GLU A 261 -1.03 -10.62 -28.01
C GLU A 261 -0.69 -9.39 -27.18
N TYR A 262 0.48 -8.80 -27.43
CA TYR A 262 0.98 -7.64 -26.69
C TYR A 262 0.67 -6.32 -27.41
N VAL A 263 0.91 -6.27 -28.71
CA VAL A 263 0.73 -5.08 -29.57
C VAL A 263 0.18 -5.53 -30.91
N THR A 264 -1.01 -5.05 -31.28
CA THR A 264 -1.64 -5.38 -32.56
C THR A 264 -1.55 -4.24 -33.57
N ALA A 265 -1.62 -4.59 -34.85
CA ALA A 265 -1.69 -3.59 -35.91
C ALA A 265 -2.87 -2.62 -35.70
N GLY A 266 -2.59 -1.33 -35.75
CA GLY A 266 -3.56 -0.27 -35.50
C GLY A 266 -3.62 0.22 -34.04
N ASP A 267 -2.94 -0.45 -33.10
CA ASP A 267 -2.78 0.04 -31.75
C ASP A 267 -1.98 1.34 -31.72
N THR A 268 -2.27 2.17 -30.71
CA THR A 268 -1.54 3.42 -30.50
C THR A 268 -0.53 3.25 -29.37
N VAL A 269 0.75 3.39 -29.71
CA VAL A 269 1.84 3.39 -28.73
C VAL A 269 2.07 4.83 -28.26
N TYR A 270 2.04 5.02 -26.95
CA TYR A 270 2.47 6.26 -26.32
C TYR A 270 3.96 6.16 -25.97
N PHE A 271 4.73 7.17 -26.30
CA PHE A 271 6.12 7.25 -25.90
C PHE A 271 6.46 8.61 -25.31
N ARG A 272 7.49 8.64 -24.50
CA ARG A 272 8.14 9.86 -24.02
C ARG A 272 9.62 9.79 -24.37
N ALA A 273 10.07 10.73 -25.15
CA ALA A 273 11.47 10.86 -25.51
C ALA A 273 12.13 11.95 -24.66
N LEU A 274 13.26 11.64 -24.04
CA LEU A 274 14.10 12.64 -23.40
C LEU A 274 14.89 13.37 -24.50
N MET A 275 14.58 14.62 -24.73
CA MET A 275 15.21 15.43 -25.76
C MET A 275 16.09 16.52 -25.17
N GLU A 276 17.25 16.76 -25.79
CA GLU A 276 18.14 17.87 -25.45
C GLU A 276 17.75 19.10 -26.27
N PHE A 277 17.34 20.17 -25.60
CA PHE A 277 16.97 21.46 -26.22
C PHE A 277 18.08 22.50 -26.20
N GLY A 278 19.31 22.11 -25.92
CA GLY A 278 20.46 22.99 -25.83
C GLY A 278 21.42 22.48 -24.75
N ALA A 279 22.61 23.05 -24.63
CA ALA A 279 23.66 22.55 -23.76
C ALA A 279 23.13 22.22 -22.36
N CYS A 280 22.99 20.94 -22.07
CA CYS A 280 22.53 20.37 -20.78
C CYS A 280 21.07 20.68 -20.36
N ASN A 281 20.22 21.10 -21.26
CA ASN A 281 18.80 21.25 -20.99
C ASN A 281 18.02 20.09 -21.63
N TYR A 282 17.44 19.26 -20.81
CA TYR A 282 16.68 18.09 -21.22
C TYR A 282 15.21 18.23 -20.80
N ASP A 283 14.31 17.81 -21.68
CA ASP A 283 12.90 17.72 -21.37
C ASP A 283 12.27 16.48 -22.03
N PHE A 284 11.18 15.99 -21.45
CA PHE A 284 10.44 14.87 -22.00
C PHE A 284 9.37 15.35 -22.98
N VAL A 285 9.52 14.92 -24.22
CA VAL A 285 8.52 15.18 -25.27
C VAL A 285 7.63 13.94 -25.41
N PRO A 286 6.33 14.06 -25.12
CA PRO A 286 5.40 12.98 -25.34
C PRO A 286 4.99 12.88 -26.81
N GLY A 287 4.74 11.67 -27.26
CA GLY A 287 4.24 11.42 -28.61
C GLY A 287 3.37 10.16 -28.69
N TYR A 288 2.69 10.00 -29.82
CA TYR A 288 1.91 8.82 -30.14
C TYR A 288 2.32 8.32 -31.51
N ALA A 289 2.46 7.01 -31.66
CA ALA A 289 2.66 6.34 -32.91
C ALA A 289 1.61 5.24 -33.10
N GLN A 290 1.17 5.00 -34.32
CA GLN A 290 0.34 3.85 -34.62
C GLN A 290 1.20 2.69 -35.06
N VAL A 291 0.85 1.50 -34.58
CA VAL A 291 1.49 0.26 -35.01
C VAL A 291 1.04 -0.03 -36.44
N ALA A 292 1.99 -0.10 -37.35
CA ALA A 292 1.73 -0.47 -38.74
C ALA A 292 1.46 -1.98 -38.86
N PRO A 293 0.70 -2.41 -39.89
CA PRO A 293 0.47 -3.82 -40.17
C PRO A 293 1.77 -4.57 -40.49
#